data_b90a024edef4e01371c28655db865693
#
_entry.id   b90a024edef4e01371c28655db865693
#
_cell.length_a   1.000
_cell.length_b   1.000
_cell.length_c   1.000
_cell.angle_alpha   90.00
_cell.angle_beta   90.00
_cell.angle_gamma   90.00
#
_symmetry.space_group_name_H-M   'P 1'
#
loop_
_entity.id
_entity.type
_entity.pdbx_description
1 polymer ?
#
loop_
_entity_poly.entity_id
_entity_poly.type
_entity_poly.pdbx_seq_one_letter_code
_entity_poly.pdbx_strand_id
1 'polypeptide(L)'
;GVDRREEPVAKNWATRYVGRNFSRGYIIKDEHANPSAQDTQWLAFNIQRPGFADRRVRQAITLAFDFEWMNKALFYSAYQRANSYFQNTEYAARSLPDAAELALLTPMKNELPSELFSQVYQPPVSRGDGFDRANLLKADALLNAAGWTVKNQRRVNAATGKPLRFELLLLAGGNDRWVLPFQHNLQRLGIVMDIRQVDNSQYSNRRRSRDYDMMPSLWRAMPWPGTDLQISWASDYIHSSYNAPGVQSPVVDKLIAQILQWQGNKQKLITLGRALDRVRTWNNYMLPMWYMAQDRTAWWNKFSFPATRPIYSSGLDTWWYDVNKAATLPADRR
;
A
#
# COMPACT_ATOMS: atom_id res chain seq x y z
N GLY A 1 18.92 5.94 -28.29
CA GLY A 1 17.89 6.55 -27.45
C GLY A 1 16.66 5.67 -27.39
N VAL A 2 15.81 5.85 -26.39
CA VAL A 2 14.56 5.11 -26.22
C VAL A 2 13.44 5.89 -26.91
N ASP A 3 12.63 5.25 -27.73
CA ASP A 3 11.53 5.91 -28.44
C ASP A 3 10.31 6.18 -27.54
N ARG A 4 10.09 5.35 -26.53
CA ARG A 4 9.05 5.47 -25.50
C ARG A 4 9.58 5.08 -24.14
N ARG A 5 9.12 5.73 -23.08
CA ARG A 5 9.48 5.42 -21.71
C ARG A 5 8.28 5.56 -20.78
N GLU A 6 8.11 4.61 -19.89
CA GLU A 6 7.26 4.72 -18.71
C GLU A 6 8.10 5.21 -17.53
N GLU A 7 7.58 6.15 -16.75
CA GLU A 7 8.29 6.73 -15.62
C GLU A 7 7.53 6.52 -14.30
N PRO A 8 7.90 5.51 -13.52
CA PRO A 8 7.24 5.24 -12.25
C PRO A 8 7.63 6.22 -11.14
N VAL A 9 8.77 6.92 -11.29
CA VAL A 9 9.30 7.78 -10.24
C VAL A 9 8.72 9.19 -10.35
N ALA A 10 7.87 9.58 -9.40
CA ALA A 10 7.20 10.88 -9.37
C ALA A 10 8.15 12.07 -9.51
N LYS A 11 9.28 12.06 -8.79
CA LYS A 11 10.30 13.11 -8.87
C LYS A 11 10.87 13.24 -10.28
N ASN A 12 11.23 12.13 -10.92
CA ASN A 12 11.77 12.17 -12.27
C ASN A 12 10.75 12.78 -13.24
N TRP A 13 9.50 12.31 -13.17
CA TRP A 13 8.42 12.81 -13.99
C TRP A 13 8.21 14.32 -13.86
N ALA A 14 8.23 14.83 -12.63
CA ALA A 14 8.06 16.25 -12.36
C ALA A 14 9.26 17.11 -12.79
N THR A 15 10.50 16.57 -12.72
CA THR A 15 11.70 17.40 -12.83
C THR A 15 12.58 17.11 -14.03
N ARG A 16 12.51 15.92 -14.64
CA ARG A 16 13.37 15.51 -15.76
C ARG A 16 12.67 15.48 -17.11
N TYR A 17 11.33 15.42 -17.12
CA TYR A 17 10.54 15.40 -18.35
C TYR A 17 10.15 16.82 -18.76
N VAL A 18 11.18 17.66 -18.93
CA VAL A 18 11.10 19.10 -19.27
C VAL A 18 12.18 19.43 -20.29
N GLY A 19 12.10 20.61 -20.91
CA GLY A 19 13.11 21.13 -21.82
C GLY A 19 12.64 21.24 -23.26
N ARG A 20 13.56 21.63 -24.15
CA ARG A 20 13.28 22.07 -25.54
C ARG A 20 12.48 21.06 -26.38
N ASN A 21 12.76 19.76 -26.21
CA ASN A 21 12.06 18.73 -26.99
C ASN A 21 10.59 18.59 -26.57
N PHE A 22 10.30 18.79 -25.29
CA PHE A 22 8.93 18.81 -24.76
C PHE A 22 8.18 20.08 -25.18
N SER A 23 8.81 21.25 -25.01
CA SER A 23 8.17 22.54 -25.37
C SER A 23 7.93 22.68 -26.87
N ARG A 24 8.68 21.98 -27.71
CA ARG A 24 8.48 21.93 -29.18
C ARG A 24 7.50 20.84 -29.63
N GLY A 25 6.98 20.04 -28.72
CA GLY A 25 6.10 18.91 -29.06
C GLY A 25 6.79 17.73 -29.76
N TYR A 26 8.13 17.68 -29.75
CA TYR A 26 8.88 16.56 -30.30
C TYR A 26 8.76 15.31 -29.41
N ILE A 27 8.66 15.51 -28.08
CA ILE A 27 8.35 14.47 -27.13
C ILE A 27 7.01 14.80 -26.50
N ILE A 28 6.10 13.85 -26.59
CA ILE A 28 4.80 13.90 -25.92
C ILE A 28 4.97 13.38 -24.50
N LYS A 29 4.36 14.08 -23.55
CA LYS A 29 4.26 13.70 -22.15
C LYS A 29 2.79 13.49 -21.81
N ASP A 30 2.44 12.29 -21.38
CA ASP A 30 1.04 11.91 -21.15
C ASP A 30 0.89 11.23 -19.78
N GLU A 31 -0.16 11.62 -19.06
CA GLU A 31 -0.63 10.97 -17.84
C GLU A 31 -2.07 10.53 -18.08
N HIS A 32 -2.34 9.25 -17.93
CA HIS A 32 -3.70 8.73 -18.04
C HIS A 32 -4.03 7.81 -16.88
N ALA A 33 -5.31 7.83 -16.50
CA ALA A 33 -5.80 6.97 -15.41
C ALA A 33 -5.62 5.50 -15.78
N ASN A 34 -5.11 4.72 -14.83
CA ASN A 34 -5.03 3.28 -14.93
C ASN A 34 -6.10 2.65 -14.01
N PRO A 35 -7.24 2.21 -14.56
CA PRO A 35 -8.34 1.63 -13.79
C PRO A 35 -8.13 0.16 -13.42
N SER A 36 -7.09 -0.49 -13.95
CA SER A 36 -6.82 -1.90 -13.67
C SER A 36 -6.37 -2.14 -12.23
N ALA A 37 -6.35 -3.41 -11.83
CA ALA A 37 -5.79 -3.81 -10.54
C ALA A 37 -4.38 -3.26 -10.37
N GLN A 38 -4.09 -2.65 -9.22
CA GLN A 38 -2.83 -1.96 -8.97
C GLN A 38 -2.01 -2.63 -7.88
N ASP A 39 -0.70 -2.66 -8.10
CA ASP A 39 0.27 -2.91 -7.05
C ASP A 39 0.17 -1.81 -5.99
N THR A 40 0.14 -2.19 -4.72
CA THR A 40 0.01 -1.26 -3.61
C THR A 40 1.17 -1.39 -2.63
N GLN A 41 1.67 -0.26 -2.15
CA GLN A 41 2.72 -0.20 -1.14
C GLN A 41 2.10 -0.17 0.27
N TRP A 42 2.67 -0.95 1.16
CA TRP A 42 2.28 -1.05 2.56
C TRP A 42 3.51 -1.10 3.46
N LEU A 43 3.32 -0.87 4.76
CA LEU A 43 4.30 -1.23 5.78
C LEU A 43 3.73 -2.41 6.57
N ALA A 44 4.38 -3.55 6.49
CA ALA A 44 4.00 -4.72 7.26
C ALA A 44 4.45 -4.57 8.71
N PHE A 45 3.51 -4.76 9.64
CA PHE A 45 3.82 -4.98 11.05
C PHE A 45 4.11 -6.46 11.26
N ASN A 46 5.22 -6.82 11.86
CA ASN A 46 5.40 -8.18 12.35
C ASN A 46 4.55 -8.35 13.62
N ILE A 47 3.31 -8.82 13.46
CA ILE A 47 2.36 -8.94 14.59
C ILE A 47 2.74 -10.03 15.61
N GLN A 48 3.76 -10.84 15.32
CA GLN A 48 4.36 -11.78 16.26
C GLN A 48 5.24 -11.06 17.31
N ARG A 49 5.60 -9.81 17.07
CA ARG A 49 6.32 -8.97 18.03
C ARG A 49 5.33 -8.42 19.08
N PRO A 50 5.62 -8.51 20.40
CA PRO A 50 4.69 -8.08 21.44
C PRO A 50 4.17 -6.66 21.30
N GLY A 51 5.01 -5.72 20.79
CA GLY A 51 4.61 -4.33 20.56
C GLY A 51 3.54 -4.17 19.49
N PHE A 52 3.41 -5.12 18.54
CA PHE A 52 2.46 -5.08 17.44
C PHE A 52 1.32 -6.09 17.52
N ALA A 53 1.27 -6.91 18.56
CA ALA A 53 0.19 -7.88 18.76
C ALA A 53 -1.17 -7.17 18.90
N ASP A 54 -1.23 -6.05 19.62
CA ASP A 54 -2.46 -5.27 19.81
C ASP A 54 -2.78 -4.41 18.58
N ARG A 55 -3.97 -4.60 18.00
CA ARG A 55 -4.48 -3.82 16.87
C ARG A 55 -4.46 -2.31 17.14
N ARG A 56 -4.78 -1.89 18.37
CA ARG A 56 -4.83 -0.46 18.75
C ARG A 56 -3.48 0.23 18.61
N VAL A 57 -2.38 -0.49 18.88
CA VAL A 57 -1.02 0.02 18.65
C VAL A 57 -0.75 0.21 17.16
N ARG A 58 -1.13 -0.77 16.32
CA ARG A 58 -0.99 -0.66 14.86
C ARG A 58 -1.81 0.47 14.27
N GLN A 59 -3.04 0.67 14.77
CA GLN A 59 -3.88 1.81 14.39
C GLN A 59 -3.26 3.16 14.79
N ALA A 60 -2.72 3.25 16.01
CA ALA A 60 -2.05 4.46 16.48
C ALA A 60 -0.85 4.83 15.61
N ILE A 61 -0.02 3.85 15.26
CA ILE A 61 1.11 4.04 14.36
C ILE A 61 0.65 4.46 12.95
N THR A 62 -0.46 3.89 12.47
CA THR A 62 -1.04 4.27 11.17
C THR A 62 -1.54 5.73 11.16
N LEU A 63 -2.09 6.22 12.27
CA LEU A 63 -2.51 7.62 12.44
C LEU A 63 -1.35 8.62 12.42
N ALA A 64 -0.13 8.17 12.77
CA ALA A 64 1.06 9.01 12.72
C ALA A 64 1.64 9.17 11.29
N PHE A 65 1.15 8.39 10.33
CA PHE A 65 1.61 8.44 8.94
C PHE A 65 0.84 9.48 8.15
N ASP A 66 1.40 10.68 8.02
CA ASP A 66 0.80 11.80 7.27
C ASP A 66 1.03 11.65 5.76
N PHE A 67 0.20 10.84 5.11
CA PHE A 67 0.30 10.57 3.68
C PHE A 67 0.06 11.84 2.84
N GLU A 68 -0.93 12.65 3.20
CA GLU A 68 -1.33 13.82 2.42
C GLU A 68 -0.17 14.82 2.29
N TRP A 69 0.52 15.09 3.41
CA TRP A 69 1.71 15.94 3.37
C TRP A 69 2.85 15.30 2.57
N MET A 70 3.14 14.01 2.81
CA MET A 70 4.19 13.29 2.09
C MET A 70 3.94 13.28 0.59
N ASN A 71 2.69 13.02 0.18
CA ASN A 71 2.30 12.99 -1.22
C ASN A 71 2.51 14.35 -1.87
N LYS A 72 2.07 15.43 -1.22
CA LYS A 72 2.23 16.80 -1.72
C LYS A 72 3.71 17.24 -1.72
N ALA A 73 4.38 17.13 -0.59
CA ALA A 73 5.72 17.70 -0.39
C ALA A 73 6.84 16.87 -1.01
N LEU A 74 6.72 15.53 -1.02
CA LEU A 74 7.79 14.63 -1.44
C LEU A 74 7.53 13.97 -2.78
N PHE A 75 6.25 13.75 -3.14
CA PHE A 75 5.86 12.94 -4.30
C PHE A 75 5.04 13.71 -5.34
N TYR A 76 5.00 15.05 -5.25
CA TYR A 76 4.34 15.91 -6.26
C TYR A 76 2.87 15.57 -6.51
N SER A 77 2.16 15.11 -5.46
CA SER A 77 0.77 14.63 -5.51
C SER A 77 0.54 13.47 -6.50
N ALA A 78 1.57 12.67 -6.74
CA ALA A 78 1.59 11.67 -7.80
C ALA A 78 0.98 10.33 -7.43
N TYR A 79 0.69 10.09 -6.14
CA TYR A 79 0.15 8.82 -5.65
C TYR A 79 -1.24 8.98 -5.05
N GLN A 80 -1.95 7.87 -4.94
CA GLN A 80 -3.18 7.76 -4.14
C GLN A 80 -2.95 6.83 -2.96
N ARG A 81 -3.69 7.08 -1.86
CA ARG A 81 -3.62 6.23 -0.66
C ARG A 81 -4.18 4.85 -0.96
N ALA A 82 -3.44 3.81 -0.62
CA ALA A 82 -3.95 2.45 -0.67
C ALA A 82 -5.06 2.27 0.38
N ASN A 83 -6.17 1.65 0.01
CA ASN A 83 -7.29 1.39 0.92
C ASN A 83 -7.88 -0.01 0.80
N SER A 84 -7.31 -0.85 -0.06
CA SER A 84 -7.71 -2.23 -0.29
C SER A 84 -6.53 -3.07 -0.75
N TYR A 85 -6.52 -4.35 -0.37
CA TYR A 85 -5.58 -5.34 -0.92
C TYR A 85 -6.02 -5.84 -2.31
N PHE A 86 -7.20 -5.46 -2.76
CA PHE A 86 -7.72 -5.70 -4.09
C PHE A 86 -7.96 -4.39 -4.85
N GLN A 87 -7.00 -3.47 -4.74
CA GLN A 87 -7.10 -2.12 -5.29
C GLN A 87 -7.56 -2.11 -6.75
N ASN A 88 -8.58 -1.29 -7.05
CA ASN A 88 -9.21 -1.13 -8.36
C ASN A 88 -9.90 -2.40 -8.92
N THR A 89 -10.30 -3.32 -8.07
CA THR A 89 -11.07 -4.49 -8.49
C THR A 89 -12.44 -4.52 -7.83
N GLU A 90 -13.32 -5.41 -8.32
CA GLU A 90 -14.64 -5.67 -7.75
C GLU A 90 -14.61 -6.43 -6.41
N TYR A 91 -13.44 -6.96 -6.05
CA TYR A 91 -13.18 -7.66 -4.78
C TYR A 91 -12.81 -6.72 -3.63
N ALA A 92 -12.61 -5.44 -3.92
CA ALA A 92 -12.35 -4.41 -2.91
C ALA A 92 -13.63 -4.07 -2.11
N ALA A 93 -13.53 -3.98 -0.79
CA ALA A 93 -14.63 -3.67 0.11
C ALA A 93 -14.88 -2.15 0.20
N ARG A 94 -15.64 -1.59 -0.74
CA ARG A 94 -15.87 -0.14 -0.89
C ARG A 94 -17.21 0.36 -0.34
N SER A 95 -18.05 -0.52 0.16
CA SER A 95 -19.37 -0.22 0.75
C SER A 95 -19.50 -0.88 2.12
N LEU A 96 -20.58 -0.71 2.82
CA LEU A 96 -20.93 -1.56 3.96
C LEU A 96 -21.08 -3.02 3.51
N PRO A 97 -20.86 -4.02 4.39
CA PRO A 97 -21.06 -5.41 4.03
C PRO A 97 -22.52 -5.66 3.62
N ASP A 98 -22.70 -6.35 2.50
CA ASP A 98 -24.02 -6.79 2.05
C ASP A 98 -24.52 -8.02 2.84
N ALA A 99 -25.75 -8.45 2.55
CA ALA A 99 -26.35 -9.60 3.25
C ALA A 99 -25.54 -10.90 3.09
N ALA A 100 -24.90 -11.12 1.93
CA ALA A 100 -24.08 -12.30 1.70
C ALA A 100 -22.76 -12.23 2.46
N GLU A 101 -22.11 -11.05 2.52
CA GLU A 101 -20.93 -10.82 3.34
C GLU A 101 -21.25 -10.96 4.83
N LEU A 102 -22.39 -10.41 5.30
CA LEU A 102 -22.84 -10.54 6.69
C LEU A 102 -23.10 -11.99 7.09
N ALA A 103 -23.70 -12.80 6.20
CA ALA A 103 -23.89 -14.22 6.45
C ALA A 103 -22.57 -14.98 6.68
N LEU A 104 -21.49 -14.56 6.02
CA LEU A 104 -20.16 -15.11 6.22
C LEU A 104 -19.50 -14.64 7.52
N LEU A 105 -19.62 -13.35 7.83
CA LEU A 105 -18.84 -12.69 8.89
C LEU A 105 -19.52 -12.75 10.26
N THR A 106 -20.85 -12.68 10.33
CA THR A 106 -21.60 -12.66 11.59
C THR A 106 -21.32 -13.86 12.51
N PRO A 107 -21.19 -15.11 12.01
CA PRO A 107 -20.83 -16.24 12.87
C PRO A 107 -19.47 -16.09 13.58
N MET A 108 -18.59 -15.22 13.06
CA MET A 108 -17.23 -14.98 13.58
C MET A 108 -17.09 -13.58 14.20
N LYS A 109 -18.19 -12.88 14.47
CA LYS A 109 -18.18 -11.48 14.92
C LYS A 109 -17.33 -11.21 16.16
N ASN A 110 -17.23 -12.18 17.06
CA ASN A 110 -16.45 -12.03 18.29
C ASN A 110 -14.93 -12.01 18.05
N GLU A 111 -14.47 -12.48 16.90
CA GLU A 111 -13.08 -12.48 16.47
C GLU A 111 -12.74 -11.29 15.57
N LEU A 112 -13.73 -10.46 15.27
CA LEU A 112 -13.62 -9.37 14.30
C LEU A 112 -13.83 -7.99 14.97
N PRO A 113 -13.15 -6.94 14.47
CA PRO A 113 -13.44 -5.58 14.87
C PRO A 113 -14.90 -5.20 14.60
N SER A 114 -15.59 -4.61 15.58
CA SER A 114 -17.01 -4.26 15.46
C SER A 114 -17.28 -3.23 14.35
N GLU A 115 -16.32 -2.35 14.11
CA GLU A 115 -16.37 -1.31 13.07
C GLU A 115 -16.55 -1.89 11.67
N LEU A 116 -16.03 -3.10 11.43
CA LEU A 116 -16.15 -3.83 10.17
C LEU A 116 -17.61 -4.00 9.72
N PHE A 117 -18.55 -4.12 10.69
CA PHE A 117 -19.97 -4.34 10.42
C PHE A 117 -20.74 -3.04 10.15
N SER A 118 -20.23 -1.90 10.58
CA SER A 118 -20.97 -0.63 10.61
C SER A 118 -20.30 0.51 9.86
N GLN A 119 -19.07 0.33 9.40
CA GLN A 119 -18.30 1.37 8.73
C GLN A 119 -17.60 0.83 7.48
N VAL A 120 -17.41 1.72 6.50
CA VAL A 120 -16.54 1.46 5.36
C VAL A 120 -15.11 1.80 5.77
N TYR A 121 -14.18 0.86 5.57
CA TYR A 121 -12.78 1.12 5.89
C TYR A 121 -12.23 2.28 5.05
N GLN A 122 -11.64 3.23 5.73
CA GLN A 122 -10.84 4.29 5.12
C GLN A 122 -9.55 4.46 5.93
N PRO A 123 -8.39 4.53 5.27
CA PRO A 123 -7.17 4.90 5.96
C PRO A 123 -7.31 6.30 6.56
N PRO A 124 -6.60 6.62 7.65
CA PRO A 124 -6.61 7.95 8.22
C PRO A 124 -6.23 9.02 7.18
N VAL A 125 -7.01 10.09 7.13
CA VAL A 125 -6.74 11.27 6.33
C VAL A 125 -6.21 12.38 7.24
N SER A 126 -5.21 13.12 6.79
CA SER A 126 -4.65 14.27 7.49
C SER A 126 -4.98 15.59 6.76
N ARG A 127 -4.67 16.72 7.39
CA ARG A 127 -4.75 18.04 6.74
C ARG A 127 -3.61 18.29 5.76
N GLY A 128 -2.60 17.43 5.75
CA GLY A 128 -1.45 17.54 4.85
C GLY A 128 -0.48 18.66 5.22
N ASP A 129 -0.36 18.97 6.49
CA ASP A 129 0.55 19.98 7.03
C ASP A 129 1.84 19.39 7.69
N GLY A 130 2.01 18.09 7.62
CA GLY A 130 3.14 17.34 8.20
C GLY A 130 2.98 16.98 9.66
N PHE A 131 1.96 17.54 10.31
CA PHE A 131 1.65 17.34 11.71
C PHE A 131 0.13 17.44 11.97
N ASP A 132 -0.57 16.33 11.85
CA ASP A 132 -2.00 16.31 12.15
C ASP A 132 -2.25 16.05 13.63
N ARG A 133 -2.53 17.14 14.38
CA ARG A 133 -2.78 17.07 15.82
C ARG A 133 -3.98 16.17 16.15
N ALA A 134 -5.05 16.21 15.35
CA ALA A 134 -6.24 15.42 15.61
C ALA A 134 -5.96 13.92 15.50
N ASN A 135 -5.23 13.51 14.48
CA ASN A 135 -4.79 12.13 14.31
C ASN A 135 -3.84 11.68 15.43
N LEU A 136 -2.90 12.54 15.85
CA LEU A 136 -1.97 12.21 16.94
C LEU A 136 -2.70 12.12 18.30
N LEU A 137 -3.73 12.92 18.58
CA LEU A 137 -4.54 12.78 19.78
C LEU A 137 -5.34 11.47 19.78
N LYS A 138 -5.89 11.05 18.63
CA LYS A 138 -6.53 9.73 18.48
C LYS A 138 -5.54 8.60 18.70
N ALA A 139 -4.33 8.73 18.14
CA ALA A 139 -3.25 7.76 18.34
C ALA A 139 -2.86 7.63 19.81
N ASP A 140 -2.72 8.76 20.52
CA ASP A 140 -2.42 8.80 21.94
C ASP A 140 -3.50 8.07 22.76
N ALA A 141 -4.78 8.33 22.49
CA ALA A 141 -5.90 7.67 23.15
C ALA A 141 -5.88 6.14 22.93
N LEU A 142 -5.61 5.67 21.70
CA LEU A 142 -5.48 4.25 21.39
C LEU A 142 -4.32 3.60 22.13
N LEU A 143 -3.17 4.26 22.21
CA LEU A 143 -2.00 3.75 22.93
C LEU A 143 -2.28 3.65 24.44
N ASN A 144 -2.90 4.69 25.02
CA ASN A 144 -3.29 4.66 26.43
C ASN A 144 -4.29 3.51 26.72
N ALA A 145 -5.31 3.35 25.85
CA ALA A 145 -6.26 2.23 25.96
C ALA A 145 -5.61 0.85 25.80
N ALA A 146 -4.50 0.77 25.05
CA ALA A 146 -3.70 -0.45 24.87
C ALA A 146 -2.68 -0.69 26.01
N GLY A 147 -2.70 0.13 27.08
CA GLY A 147 -1.79 -0.02 28.23
C GLY A 147 -0.40 0.58 28.01
N TRP A 148 -0.25 1.46 27.03
CA TRP A 148 0.99 2.19 26.79
C TRP A 148 0.84 3.64 27.28
N THR A 149 1.60 4.02 28.32
CA THR A 149 1.55 5.34 28.94
C THR A 149 2.80 6.15 28.66
N VAL A 150 2.75 7.47 28.81
CA VAL A 150 3.92 8.33 28.65
C VAL A 150 4.62 8.52 30.00
N LYS A 151 5.92 8.20 30.06
CA LYS A 151 6.81 8.52 31.19
C LYS A 151 8.08 9.15 30.63
N ASN A 152 8.45 10.32 31.14
CA ASN A 152 9.65 11.04 30.69
C ASN A 152 9.74 11.18 29.18
N GLN A 153 8.65 11.60 28.55
CA GLN A 153 8.51 11.78 27.08
C GLN A 153 8.66 10.48 26.25
N ARG A 154 8.64 9.31 26.90
CA ARG A 154 8.68 8.01 26.22
C ARG A 154 7.41 7.25 26.46
N ARG A 155 6.95 6.57 25.42
CA ARG A 155 5.83 5.65 25.49
C ARG A 155 6.32 4.33 26.08
N VAL A 156 5.78 3.93 27.22
CA VAL A 156 6.18 2.72 27.93
C VAL A 156 4.96 1.84 28.24
N ASN A 157 5.15 0.55 28.23
CA ASN A 157 4.12 -0.40 28.69
C ASN A 157 3.89 -0.18 30.19
N ALA A 158 2.64 0.03 30.59
CA ALA A 158 2.28 0.37 31.99
C ALA A 158 2.60 -0.77 32.97
N ALA A 159 2.52 -2.04 32.53
CA ALA A 159 2.81 -3.20 33.36
C ALA A 159 4.30 -3.53 33.47
N THR A 160 5.06 -3.38 32.36
CA THR A 160 6.46 -3.83 32.32
C THR A 160 7.48 -2.70 32.35
N GLY A 161 7.07 -1.44 32.14
CA GLY A 161 7.94 -0.29 32.01
C GLY A 161 8.82 -0.26 30.76
N LYS A 162 8.71 -1.26 29.88
CA LYS A 162 9.49 -1.33 28.64
C LYS A 162 9.01 -0.28 27.64
N PRO A 163 9.94 0.41 26.94
CA PRO A 163 9.56 1.41 25.95
C PRO A 163 8.94 0.75 24.71
N LEU A 164 8.00 1.46 24.06
CA LEU A 164 7.50 1.11 22.73
C LEU A 164 8.57 1.53 21.73
N ARG A 165 9.39 0.58 21.38
CA ARG A 165 10.52 0.73 20.46
C ARG A 165 10.48 -0.38 19.44
N PHE A 166 10.72 -0.04 18.17
CA PHE A 166 10.79 -1.02 17.08
C PHE A 166 11.75 -0.56 15.99
N GLU A 167 12.18 -1.50 15.19
CA GLU A 167 13.05 -1.29 14.05
C GLU A 167 12.24 -1.26 12.74
N LEU A 168 12.47 -0.24 11.91
CA LEU A 168 12.04 -0.22 10.52
C LEU A 168 13.20 -0.72 9.65
N LEU A 169 13.04 -1.93 9.09
CA LEU A 169 14.00 -2.55 8.18
C LEU A 169 13.80 -2.03 6.77
N LEU A 170 14.85 -1.49 6.16
CA LEU A 170 14.86 -0.92 4.81
C LEU A 170 15.96 -1.53 3.96
N LEU A 171 15.69 -1.65 2.67
CA LEU A 171 16.70 -1.97 1.66
C LEU A 171 17.51 -0.70 1.33
N ALA A 172 18.83 -0.78 1.41
CA ALA A 172 19.71 0.34 1.05
C ALA A 172 19.51 0.78 -0.41
N GLY A 173 19.50 2.10 -0.64
CA GLY A 173 19.28 2.69 -1.96
C GLY A 173 17.83 2.87 -2.37
N GLY A 174 16.88 2.58 -1.50
CA GLY A 174 15.44 2.86 -1.69
C GLY A 174 15.08 4.35 -1.67
N ASN A 175 13.85 4.67 -2.06
CA ASN A 175 13.31 6.03 -1.98
C ASN A 175 12.66 6.26 -0.60
N ASP A 176 13.49 6.47 0.43
CA ASP A 176 13.08 6.46 1.84
C ASP A 176 12.81 7.87 2.40
N ARG A 177 12.54 8.86 1.55
CA ARG A 177 12.32 10.26 1.95
C ARG A 177 11.15 10.43 2.94
N TRP A 178 10.20 9.53 2.93
CA TRP A 178 9.03 9.49 3.81
C TRP A 178 9.36 9.03 5.25
N VAL A 179 10.50 8.38 5.46
CA VAL A 179 10.84 7.73 6.74
C VAL A 179 11.05 8.74 7.87
N LEU A 180 11.82 9.80 7.63
CA LEU A 180 12.11 10.80 8.67
C LEU A 180 10.86 11.57 9.12
N PRO A 181 9.99 12.07 8.24
CA PRO A 181 8.71 12.67 8.65
C PRO A 181 7.85 11.73 9.48
N PHE A 182 7.78 10.46 9.11
CA PHE A 182 7.05 9.45 9.87
C PHE A 182 7.68 9.21 11.25
N GLN A 183 9.01 9.08 11.33
CA GLN A 183 9.73 8.94 12.59
C GLN A 183 9.47 10.13 13.53
N HIS A 184 9.48 11.36 13.02
CA HIS A 184 9.20 12.56 13.81
C HIS A 184 7.79 12.53 14.42
N ASN A 185 6.78 12.10 13.67
CA ASN A 185 5.43 11.98 14.20
C ASN A 185 5.32 10.90 15.27
N LEU A 186 6.02 9.77 15.11
CA LEU A 186 6.10 8.72 16.14
C LEU A 186 6.80 9.23 17.40
N GLN A 187 7.86 10.00 17.26
CA GLN A 187 8.56 10.62 18.41
C GLN A 187 7.65 11.54 19.22
N ARG A 188 6.72 12.27 18.57
CA ARG A 188 5.69 13.09 19.26
C ARG A 188 4.74 12.25 20.11
N LEU A 189 4.55 10.98 19.79
CA LEU A 189 3.78 10.01 20.58
C LEU A 189 4.66 9.31 21.65
N GLY A 190 5.94 9.64 21.73
CA GLY A 190 6.92 9.00 22.62
C GLY A 190 7.40 7.63 22.11
N ILE A 191 7.07 7.25 20.88
CA ILE A 191 7.46 5.99 20.23
C ILE A 191 8.85 6.14 19.63
N VAL A 192 9.70 5.14 19.79
CA VAL A 192 11.04 5.10 19.20
C VAL A 192 11.04 4.15 18.02
N MET A 193 11.25 4.70 16.82
CA MET A 193 11.46 3.91 15.60
C MET A 193 12.93 4.00 15.18
N ASP A 194 13.65 2.90 15.25
CA ASP A 194 15.02 2.81 14.74
C ASP A 194 14.99 2.50 13.25
N ILE A 195 15.84 3.19 12.48
CA ILE A 195 15.93 3.00 11.03
C ILE A 195 17.13 2.10 10.73
N ARG A 196 16.88 0.95 10.11
CA ARG A 196 17.92 -0.02 9.75
C ARG A 196 17.95 -0.25 8.24
N GLN A 197 18.94 0.33 7.58
CA GLN A 197 19.19 0.07 6.17
C GLN A 197 20.25 -1.03 6.03
N VAL A 198 19.95 -2.03 5.19
CA VAL A 198 20.83 -3.17 4.93
C VAL A 198 20.91 -3.45 3.42
N ASP A 199 21.94 -4.15 2.99
CA ASP A 199 22.07 -4.61 1.61
C ASP A 199 21.00 -5.66 1.23
N ASN A 200 20.91 -6.00 -0.05
CA ASN A 200 19.89 -6.91 -0.57
C ASN A 200 19.98 -8.33 0.02
N SER A 201 21.17 -8.82 0.28
CA SER A 201 21.37 -10.17 0.83
C SER A 201 20.89 -10.24 2.28
N GLN A 202 21.30 -9.27 3.10
CA GLN A 202 20.84 -9.15 4.48
C GLN A 202 19.32 -8.91 4.56
N TYR A 203 18.79 -8.01 3.71
CA TYR A 203 17.35 -7.75 3.65
C TYR A 203 16.55 -9.03 3.35
N SER A 204 16.97 -9.78 2.34
CA SER A 204 16.34 -11.04 1.92
C SER A 204 16.43 -12.11 3.01
N ASN A 205 17.58 -12.22 3.70
CA ASN A 205 17.75 -13.17 4.79
C ASN A 205 16.88 -12.82 5.99
N ARG A 206 16.88 -11.56 6.43
CA ARG A 206 16.05 -11.10 7.54
C ARG A 206 14.56 -11.23 7.24
N ARG A 207 14.14 -10.95 6.02
CA ARG A 207 12.76 -11.17 5.57
C ARG A 207 12.39 -12.65 5.66
N ARG A 208 13.24 -13.57 5.20
CA ARG A 208 12.98 -15.02 5.26
C ARG A 208 12.93 -15.56 6.68
N SER A 209 13.83 -15.11 7.55
CA SER A 209 13.87 -15.51 8.96
C SER A 209 12.86 -14.76 9.84
N ARG A 210 12.09 -13.83 9.28
CA ARG A 210 11.17 -12.91 9.99
C ARG A 210 11.88 -12.10 11.08
N ASP A 211 13.15 -11.76 10.88
CA ASP A 211 13.93 -10.93 11.80
C ASP A 211 13.75 -9.44 11.45
N TYR A 212 12.59 -8.93 11.68
CA TYR A 212 12.23 -7.51 11.55
C TYR A 212 11.02 -7.21 12.44
N ASP A 213 10.84 -5.93 12.78
CA ASP A 213 9.64 -5.47 13.46
C ASP A 213 8.66 -4.87 12.46
N MET A 214 9.12 -3.97 11.59
CA MET A 214 8.35 -3.35 10.51
C MET A 214 9.18 -3.29 9.24
N MET A 215 8.55 -3.47 8.08
CA MET A 215 9.23 -3.36 6.79
C MET A 215 8.28 -2.95 5.66
N PRO A 216 8.77 -2.27 4.59
CA PRO A 216 7.99 -2.08 3.38
C PRO A 216 7.59 -3.41 2.73
N SER A 217 6.36 -3.49 2.27
CA SER A 217 5.80 -4.65 1.60
C SER A 217 5.02 -4.23 0.37
N LEU A 218 5.44 -4.71 -0.79
CA LEU A 218 4.69 -4.54 -2.02
C LEU A 218 3.63 -5.63 -2.10
N TRP A 219 2.36 -5.24 -2.14
CA TRP A 219 1.25 -6.12 -2.44
C TRP A 219 0.96 -6.05 -3.93
N ARG A 220 1.21 -7.16 -4.61
CA ARG A 220 1.03 -7.25 -6.07
C ARG A 220 -0.43 -7.17 -6.45
N ALA A 221 -0.70 -6.55 -7.59
CA ALA A 221 -2.02 -6.52 -8.18
C ALA A 221 -2.59 -7.94 -8.34
N MET A 222 -3.80 -8.12 -7.87
CA MET A 222 -4.49 -9.41 -7.90
C MET A 222 -5.83 -9.21 -8.61
N PRO A 223 -5.91 -9.54 -9.92
CA PRO A 223 -7.13 -9.35 -10.71
C PRO A 223 -8.31 -10.17 -10.20
N TRP A 224 -8.04 -11.29 -9.54
CA TRP A 224 -9.03 -12.13 -8.83
C TRP A 224 -8.37 -12.79 -7.62
N PRO A 225 -9.14 -13.12 -6.57
CA PRO A 225 -8.60 -13.83 -5.41
C PRO A 225 -8.29 -15.28 -5.77
N GLY A 226 -7.05 -15.70 -5.54
CA GLY A 226 -6.55 -17.02 -5.94
C GLY A 226 -5.64 -17.68 -4.90
N THR A 227 -4.86 -18.67 -5.35
CA THR A 227 -3.96 -19.49 -4.52
C THR A 227 -2.87 -18.70 -3.80
N ASP A 228 -2.45 -17.56 -4.36
CA ASP A 228 -1.44 -16.69 -3.74
C ASP A 228 -1.84 -16.16 -2.36
N LEU A 229 -3.16 -16.15 -2.08
CA LEU A 229 -3.67 -15.78 -0.76
C LEU A 229 -3.23 -16.74 0.34
N GLN A 230 -3.08 -18.04 0.03
CA GLN A 230 -2.61 -19.02 1.03
C GLN A 230 -1.21 -18.68 1.52
N ILE A 231 -0.25 -18.57 0.60
CA ILE A 231 1.16 -18.33 0.97
C ILE A 231 1.38 -16.96 1.62
N SER A 232 0.44 -16.02 1.41
CA SER A 232 0.56 -14.65 1.88
C SER A 232 -0.20 -14.37 3.18
N TRP A 233 -1.22 -15.16 3.54
CA TRP A 233 -2.11 -14.82 4.64
C TRP A 233 -2.57 -16.00 5.51
N ALA A 234 -2.50 -17.26 5.03
CA ALA A 234 -2.99 -18.39 5.81
C ALA A 234 -2.03 -18.75 6.95
N SER A 235 -2.60 -19.26 8.03
CA SER A 235 -1.86 -19.64 9.26
C SER A 235 -0.80 -20.71 9.01
N ASP A 236 -1.07 -21.68 8.14
CA ASP A 236 -0.12 -22.74 7.78
C ASP A 236 1.13 -22.20 7.10
N TYR A 237 1.05 -20.98 6.55
CA TYR A 237 2.16 -20.29 5.89
C TYR A 237 2.78 -19.19 6.76
N ILE A 238 2.69 -19.33 8.09
CA ILE A 238 3.27 -18.35 9.03
C ILE A 238 4.77 -18.11 8.80
N HIS A 239 5.51 -19.12 8.33
CA HIS A 239 6.94 -18.99 8.03
C HIS A 239 7.24 -18.52 6.61
N SER A 240 6.22 -18.32 5.77
CA SER A 240 6.40 -17.77 4.44
C SER A 240 6.87 -16.32 4.50
N SER A 241 7.87 -15.97 3.69
CA SER A 241 8.28 -14.57 3.53
C SER A 241 7.23 -13.70 2.85
N TYR A 242 6.19 -14.30 2.26
CA TYR A 242 5.04 -13.60 1.67
C TYR A 242 3.98 -13.24 2.71
N ASN A 243 3.85 -14.02 3.81
CA ASN A 243 3.04 -13.64 4.96
C ASN A 243 3.82 -12.65 5.84
N ALA A 244 4.13 -11.47 5.27
CA ALA A 244 4.97 -10.49 5.94
C ALA A 244 4.45 -10.06 7.32
N PRO A 245 3.13 -9.85 7.56
CA PRO A 245 2.66 -9.53 8.91
C PRO A 245 2.77 -10.69 9.90
N GLY A 246 2.87 -11.94 9.43
CA GLY A 246 2.82 -13.12 10.29
C GLY A 246 1.41 -13.39 10.81
N VAL A 247 0.42 -13.29 9.94
CA VAL A 247 -0.98 -13.52 10.30
C VAL A 247 -1.22 -15.00 10.60
N GLN A 248 -1.88 -15.24 11.73
CA GLN A 248 -2.49 -16.50 12.10
C GLN A 248 -3.91 -16.20 12.58
N SER A 249 -4.88 -16.44 11.73
CA SER A 249 -6.29 -16.09 11.99
C SER A 249 -7.23 -17.12 11.42
N PRO A 250 -8.00 -17.83 12.26
CA PRO A 250 -9.00 -18.79 11.81
C PRO A 250 -10.01 -18.19 10.84
N VAL A 251 -10.35 -16.90 11.02
CA VAL A 251 -11.26 -16.18 10.12
C VAL A 251 -10.66 -16.02 8.73
N VAL A 252 -9.39 -15.60 8.65
CA VAL A 252 -8.67 -15.47 7.38
C VAL A 252 -8.54 -16.84 6.70
N ASP A 253 -8.16 -17.87 7.45
CA ASP A 253 -8.02 -19.24 6.94
C ASP A 253 -9.31 -19.77 6.33
N LYS A 254 -10.43 -19.60 7.05
CA LYS A 254 -11.76 -20.00 6.58
C LYS A 254 -12.18 -19.29 5.29
N LEU A 255 -11.94 -17.98 5.21
CA LEU A 255 -12.28 -17.20 4.01
C LEU A 255 -11.40 -17.63 2.82
N ILE A 256 -10.11 -17.85 3.02
CA ILE A 256 -9.20 -18.33 1.97
C ILE A 256 -9.60 -19.73 1.50
N ALA A 257 -9.89 -20.65 2.41
CA ALA A 257 -10.35 -22.00 2.06
C ALA A 257 -11.61 -21.96 1.16
N GLN A 258 -12.57 -21.10 1.50
CA GLN A 258 -13.78 -20.91 0.68
C GLN A 258 -13.45 -20.26 -0.67
N ILE A 259 -12.57 -19.27 -0.74
CA ILE A 259 -12.11 -18.68 -2.00
C ILE A 259 -11.55 -19.77 -2.92
N LEU A 260 -10.74 -20.68 -2.41
CA LEU A 260 -10.14 -21.75 -3.20
C LEU A 260 -11.18 -22.78 -3.64
N GLN A 261 -12.17 -23.05 -2.80
CA GLN A 261 -13.28 -23.97 -3.13
C GLN A 261 -14.17 -23.43 -4.26
N TRP A 262 -14.37 -22.09 -4.30
CA TRP A 262 -15.29 -21.44 -5.22
C TRP A 262 -14.62 -20.83 -6.46
N GLN A 263 -13.41 -21.30 -6.83
CA GLN A 263 -12.77 -20.86 -8.08
C GLN A 263 -13.71 -21.18 -9.28
N GLY A 264 -13.82 -20.21 -10.19
CA GLY A 264 -14.75 -20.28 -11.31
C GLY A 264 -16.16 -19.72 -11.03
N ASN A 265 -16.54 -19.47 -9.78
CA ASN A 265 -17.79 -18.78 -9.44
C ASN A 265 -17.56 -17.31 -9.09
N LYS A 266 -17.68 -16.45 -10.09
CA LYS A 266 -17.40 -15.02 -9.97
C LYS A 266 -18.15 -14.36 -8.80
N GLN A 267 -19.46 -14.60 -8.67
CA GLN A 267 -20.28 -13.96 -7.64
C GLN A 267 -19.86 -14.36 -6.22
N LYS A 268 -19.55 -15.64 -6.02
CA LYS A 268 -19.02 -16.11 -4.72
C LYS A 268 -17.65 -15.52 -4.43
N LEU A 269 -16.78 -15.42 -5.44
CA LEU A 269 -15.46 -14.81 -5.28
C LEU A 269 -15.55 -13.33 -4.93
N ILE A 270 -16.51 -12.58 -5.48
CA ILE A 270 -16.74 -11.16 -5.12
C ILE A 270 -17.10 -11.06 -3.64
N THR A 271 -18.08 -11.82 -3.17
CA THR A 271 -18.50 -11.82 -1.77
C THR A 271 -17.36 -12.19 -0.83
N LEU A 272 -16.66 -13.29 -1.13
CA LEU A 272 -15.54 -13.78 -0.32
C LEU A 272 -14.33 -12.84 -0.35
N GLY A 273 -14.02 -12.28 -1.52
CA GLY A 273 -12.93 -11.31 -1.69
C GLY A 273 -13.16 -10.04 -0.87
N ARG A 274 -14.38 -9.48 -0.93
CA ARG A 274 -14.78 -8.32 -0.12
C ARG A 274 -14.75 -8.63 1.37
N ALA A 275 -15.27 -9.77 1.79
CA ALA A 275 -15.19 -10.20 3.18
C ALA A 275 -13.75 -10.30 3.68
N LEU A 276 -12.87 -10.93 2.90
CA LEU A 276 -11.45 -11.05 3.24
C LEU A 276 -10.75 -9.67 3.26
N ASP A 277 -11.05 -8.81 2.31
CA ASP A 277 -10.48 -7.46 2.25
C ASP A 277 -10.83 -6.64 3.49
N ARG A 278 -12.11 -6.68 3.93
CA ARG A 278 -12.56 -6.06 5.20
C ARG A 278 -11.81 -6.59 6.40
N VAL A 279 -11.70 -7.90 6.51
CA VAL A 279 -11.02 -8.53 7.64
C VAL A 279 -9.57 -8.07 7.72
N ARG A 280 -8.86 -8.05 6.58
CA ARG A 280 -7.44 -7.64 6.56
C ARG A 280 -7.24 -6.15 6.84
N THR A 281 -8.06 -5.29 6.23
CA THR A 281 -7.94 -3.84 6.38
C THR A 281 -8.32 -3.40 7.80
N TRP A 282 -9.44 -3.86 8.35
CA TRP A 282 -9.88 -3.51 9.69
C TRP A 282 -8.98 -4.07 10.81
N ASN A 283 -8.28 -5.17 10.57
CA ASN A 283 -7.27 -5.67 11.52
C ASN A 283 -5.95 -4.88 11.47
N ASN A 284 -5.77 -3.97 10.53
CA ASN A 284 -4.55 -3.18 10.40
C ASN A 284 -3.28 -4.04 10.43
N TYR A 285 -3.27 -5.17 9.72
CA TYR A 285 -2.09 -6.03 9.62
C TYR A 285 -0.92 -5.33 8.95
N MET A 286 -1.22 -4.41 8.05
CA MET A 286 -0.26 -3.52 7.42
C MET A 286 -0.77 -2.06 7.45
N LEU A 287 0.16 -1.11 7.52
CA LEU A 287 -0.13 0.30 7.34
C LEU A 287 -0.22 0.59 5.84
N PRO A 288 -1.37 1.13 5.36
CA PRO A 288 -1.52 1.47 3.95
C PRO A 288 -0.65 2.67 3.58
N MET A 289 0.16 2.52 2.54
CA MET A 289 0.96 3.60 1.98
C MET A 289 0.26 4.17 0.74
N TRP A 290 0.63 3.74 -0.46
CA TRP A 290 0.12 4.31 -1.70
C TRP A 290 0.18 3.36 -2.89
N TYR A 291 -0.44 3.79 -3.95
CA TYR A 291 -0.30 3.19 -5.28
C TYR A 291 -0.28 4.28 -6.35
N MET A 292 0.14 3.91 -7.56
CA MET A 292 0.16 4.80 -8.70
C MET A 292 -1.14 4.63 -9.50
N ALA A 293 -2.02 5.64 -9.43
CA ALA A 293 -3.32 5.59 -10.09
C ALA A 293 -3.28 6.01 -11.57
N GLN A 294 -2.13 6.51 -12.03
CA GLN A 294 -1.94 7.00 -13.39
C GLN A 294 -0.68 6.40 -14.00
N ASP A 295 -0.75 6.00 -15.25
CA ASP A 295 0.41 5.67 -16.05
C ASP A 295 1.03 6.96 -16.59
N ARG A 296 2.35 7.07 -16.48
CA ARG A 296 3.15 8.21 -16.94
C ARG A 296 4.04 7.76 -18.06
N THR A 297 3.74 8.22 -19.25
CA THR A 297 4.43 7.81 -20.46
C THR A 297 4.94 9.01 -21.25
N ALA A 298 6.18 8.94 -21.73
CA ALA A 298 6.72 9.91 -22.66
C ALA A 298 7.26 9.19 -23.90
N TRP A 299 7.03 9.77 -25.09
CA TRP A 299 7.49 9.19 -26.36
C TRP A 299 7.81 10.27 -27.40
N TRP A 300 8.69 9.92 -28.33
CA TRP A 300 8.90 10.76 -29.51
C TRP A 300 7.64 10.80 -30.35
N ASN A 301 7.21 11.99 -30.77
CA ASN A 301 5.95 12.24 -31.49
C ASN A 301 6.01 11.71 -32.94
N LYS A 302 6.31 10.46 -33.11
CA LYS A 302 6.32 9.71 -34.37
C LYS A 302 5.39 8.49 -34.33
N PHE A 303 4.58 8.38 -33.29
CA PHE A 303 3.61 7.31 -33.14
C PHE A 303 2.18 7.84 -33.11
N SER A 304 1.27 7.05 -33.65
CA SER A 304 -0.16 7.18 -33.48
C SER A 304 -0.74 5.90 -32.89
N PHE A 305 -1.89 6.00 -32.28
CA PHE A 305 -2.59 4.90 -31.62
C PHE A 305 -4.10 5.15 -31.67
N PRO A 306 -4.96 4.09 -31.47
CA PRO A 306 -6.40 4.24 -31.43
C PRO A 306 -6.88 5.21 -30.34
N ALA A 307 -7.98 5.90 -30.58
CA ALA A 307 -8.59 6.78 -29.57
C ALA A 307 -9.04 6.00 -28.32
N THR A 308 -9.49 4.76 -28.49
CA THR A 308 -9.85 3.85 -27.40
C THR A 308 -8.61 3.08 -26.97
N ARG A 309 -8.22 3.25 -25.72
CA ARG A 309 -7.09 2.52 -25.13
C ARG A 309 -7.57 1.20 -24.49
N PRO A 310 -6.78 0.12 -24.55
CA PRO A 310 -7.07 -1.10 -23.79
C PRO A 310 -7.15 -0.82 -22.30
N ILE A 311 -8.05 -1.54 -21.60
CA ILE A 311 -8.25 -1.35 -20.15
C ILE A 311 -7.14 -2.02 -19.33
N TYR A 312 -6.59 -3.14 -19.83
CA TYR A 312 -5.66 -3.98 -19.06
C TYR A 312 -4.22 -3.98 -19.58
N SER A 313 -3.89 -3.07 -20.48
CA SER A 313 -2.52 -2.93 -21.00
C SER A 313 -2.20 -1.48 -21.34
N SER A 314 -0.93 -1.17 -21.53
CA SER A 314 -0.50 0.12 -22.05
C SER A 314 -0.92 0.38 -23.50
N GLY A 315 -1.44 -0.64 -24.18
CA GLY A 315 -1.87 -0.58 -25.59
C GLY A 315 -0.73 -0.41 -26.59
N LEU A 316 0.52 -0.62 -26.18
CA LEU A 316 1.69 -0.39 -27.03
C LEU A 316 1.66 -1.24 -28.33
N ASP A 317 1.11 -2.42 -28.26
CA ASP A 317 0.87 -3.32 -29.39
C ASP A 317 -0.13 -2.81 -30.43
N THR A 318 -0.89 -1.78 -30.08
CA THR A 318 -1.82 -1.08 -30.98
C THR A 318 -1.25 0.18 -31.61
N TRP A 319 0.00 0.54 -31.30
CA TRP A 319 0.63 1.74 -31.81
C TRP A 319 1.25 1.48 -33.19
N TRP A 320 1.25 2.51 -34.04
CA TRP A 320 1.91 2.46 -35.35
C TRP A 320 2.79 3.68 -35.56
N TYR A 321 3.79 3.51 -36.42
CA TYR A 321 4.64 4.62 -36.86
C TYR A 321 3.84 5.51 -37.81
N ASP A 322 3.79 6.80 -37.49
CA ASP A 322 3.09 7.83 -38.28
C ASP A 322 4.11 8.68 -39.03
N VAL A 323 4.19 8.46 -40.35
CA VAL A 323 5.16 9.14 -41.23
C VAL A 323 5.00 10.65 -41.24
N ASN A 324 3.75 11.15 -41.11
CA ASN A 324 3.47 12.59 -41.13
C ASN A 324 3.95 13.25 -39.84
N LYS A 325 3.71 12.62 -38.69
CA LYS A 325 4.23 13.08 -37.41
C LYS A 325 5.76 13.00 -37.38
N ALA A 326 6.33 11.90 -37.83
CA ALA A 326 7.77 11.70 -37.88
C ALA A 326 8.47 12.77 -38.76
N ALA A 327 7.86 13.20 -39.85
CA ALA A 327 8.41 14.24 -40.73
C ALA A 327 8.63 15.59 -40.02
N THR A 328 7.91 15.84 -38.91
CA THR A 328 8.06 17.07 -38.13
C THR A 328 9.24 17.04 -37.15
N LEU A 329 9.82 15.84 -36.92
CA LEU A 329 10.92 15.66 -36.00
C LEU A 329 12.29 15.97 -36.64
N PRO A 330 13.33 16.27 -35.82
CA PRO A 330 14.71 16.31 -36.32
C PRO A 330 15.09 15.03 -37.05
N ALA A 331 15.94 15.12 -38.06
CA ALA A 331 16.28 13.98 -38.93
C ALA A 331 16.84 12.76 -38.19
N ASP A 332 17.60 12.98 -37.09
CA ASP A 332 18.17 11.97 -36.23
C ASP A 332 17.15 11.32 -35.26
N ARG A 333 15.87 11.76 -35.31
CA ARG A 333 14.79 11.30 -34.42
C ARG A 333 13.55 10.78 -35.15
N ARG A 334 13.58 10.76 -36.46
CA ARG A 334 12.49 10.25 -37.32
C ARG A 334 12.33 8.73 -37.21
#